data_3b2dba0f6d02745c5171aa06f66ac4dc
#
_entry.id   3b2dba0f6d02745c5171aa06f66ac4dc
#
_cell.length_a   1.000
_cell.length_b   1.000
_cell.length_c   1.000
_cell.angle_alpha   90.00
_cell.angle_beta   90.00
_cell.angle_gamma   90.00
#
_symmetry.space_group_name_H-M   'P 1'
#
loop_
_entity.id
_entity.type
_entity.pdbx_description
1 polymer ?
#
loop_
_entity_poly.entity_id
_entity_poly.type
_entity_poly.pdbx_seq_one_letter_code
_entity_poly.pdbx_strand_id
1 'polypeptide(L)'
;MDLNILQSVLEIGETIGVEFKRCGNGIESDVYESVCSFLNRFGGDIYMGVLDDGTVIGVPEKAAPDMVKNFIKTVSNPMLFSPTVYLVPEIIKYDDTHTIIHVHVPPSAEVHSFKKIIYDRVDDADVKVTATGAIAQMYIRKQGIFTEKKIFPYAKLEDLRLDLLFKVRLMAQNHAGGNHPWATMDDMDLLKSAGLYGRDIVTGDEGFNLAAIMLLGKDDVILNVAPAYVTDALVRKVNIDRYDDREVIKTNLVDSYDRLLDFGKKHLPDKFFLEDTVNKSLRNIILREMVSNILMHREFSSSYTAKFVIEKERMYVENASRATGEGSITVNNLEPNPKNPIIASFFRNIGYADQLGSGVRNLFKYSRYYSGQEPEFIEGDIFKIIVPLNDEYSYDFETNRIETDNADKTQESADKTQESADKSQESADKMQESADKSQHKLVLEYVEKNGKITSRQAEELLHVKQRRAREVLSKMVDKGTLIKQGAYRSTVYMLNKERGK
;
A
#
# COMPACT_ATOMS: atom_id res chain seq x y z
N MET A 1 10.60 10.16 26.20
CA MET A 1 10.82 10.23 24.73
C MET A 1 12.28 10.49 24.41
N ASP A 2 12.86 9.90 23.34
CA ASP A 2 14.24 10.17 22.89
C ASP A 2 14.28 11.54 22.18
N LEU A 3 15.20 12.42 22.60
CA LEU A 3 15.34 13.77 22.03
C LEU A 3 15.74 13.76 20.53
N ASN A 4 16.47 12.74 20.08
CA ASN A 4 16.82 12.62 18.67
C ASN A 4 15.58 12.31 17.79
N ILE A 5 14.66 11.49 18.31
CA ILE A 5 13.39 11.21 17.63
C ILE A 5 12.54 12.48 17.58
N LEU A 6 12.48 13.22 18.69
CA LEU A 6 11.76 14.47 18.73
C LEU A 6 12.30 15.49 17.72
N GLN A 7 13.63 15.66 17.62
CA GLN A 7 14.22 16.54 16.61
C GLN A 7 13.84 16.16 15.19
N SER A 8 13.85 14.86 14.86
CA SER A 8 13.41 14.38 13.55
C SER A 8 11.93 14.70 13.28
N VAL A 9 11.06 14.59 14.28
CA VAL A 9 9.64 14.94 14.16
C VAL A 9 9.47 16.44 13.91
N LEU A 10 10.21 17.29 14.64
CA LEU A 10 10.17 18.74 14.48
C LEU A 10 10.66 19.19 13.08
N GLU A 11 11.64 18.49 12.50
CA GLU A 11 12.15 18.77 11.15
C GLU A 11 11.15 18.34 10.04
N ILE A 12 10.39 17.27 10.26
CA ILE A 12 9.38 16.79 9.31
C ILE A 12 8.16 17.72 9.28
N GLY A 13 7.79 18.29 10.43
CA GLY A 13 6.62 19.16 10.57
C GLY A 13 5.31 18.41 10.87
N GLU A 14 4.18 19.13 10.79
CA GLU A 14 2.85 18.57 10.99
C GLU A 14 2.49 17.57 9.88
N THR A 15 1.76 16.55 10.27
CA THR A 15 1.31 15.47 9.38
C THR A 15 -0.06 14.96 9.83
N ILE A 16 -0.59 13.97 9.15
CA ILE A 16 -1.82 13.31 9.60
C ILE A 16 -1.73 12.74 11.02
N GLY A 17 -0.54 12.37 11.48
CA GLY A 17 -0.27 11.77 12.78
C GLY A 17 0.54 12.65 13.74
N VAL A 18 0.87 13.88 13.36
CA VAL A 18 1.65 14.82 14.20
C VAL A 18 1.00 16.19 14.18
N GLU A 19 0.85 16.78 15.35
CA GLU A 19 0.26 18.10 15.53
C GLU A 19 1.10 18.94 16.48
N PHE A 20 1.35 20.20 16.11
CA PHE A 20 2.04 21.18 16.95
C PHE A 20 1.05 22.21 17.49
N LYS A 21 1.20 22.55 18.75
CA LYS A 21 0.34 23.56 19.40
C LYS A 21 1.18 24.51 20.22
N ARG A 22 1.04 25.78 19.92
CA ARG A 22 1.79 26.84 20.61
C ARG A 22 1.64 26.77 22.11
N CYS A 23 0.45 26.67 22.64
CA CYS A 23 0.06 26.75 24.05
C CYS A 23 0.82 27.83 24.83
N GLY A 24 0.11 28.57 25.69
CA GLY A 24 0.72 29.53 26.62
C GLY A 24 0.72 28.96 28.04
N ASN A 25 0.08 29.70 28.99
CA ASN A 25 -0.09 29.22 30.37
C ASN A 25 -1.23 28.21 30.54
N GLY A 26 -1.91 27.81 29.45
CA GLY A 26 -3.04 26.89 29.45
C GLY A 26 -3.18 26.20 28.11
N ILE A 27 -4.06 25.20 28.10
CA ILE A 27 -4.37 24.42 26.90
C ILE A 27 -5.63 25.01 26.25
N GLU A 28 -5.52 25.39 25.02
CA GLU A 28 -6.60 25.98 24.25
C GLU A 28 -7.56 24.90 23.69
N SER A 29 -8.70 25.34 23.14
CA SER A 29 -9.77 24.43 22.69
C SER A 29 -9.37 23.60 21.48
N ASP A 30 -8.51 24.12 20.63
CA ASP A 30 -8.01 23.48 19.41
C ASP A 30 -7.19 22.20 19.71
N VAL A 31 -6.40 22.18 20.79
CA VAL A 31 -5.73 20.94 21.24
C VAL A 31 -6.73 19.80 21.44
N TYR A 32 -7.90 20.08 22.01
CA TYR A 32 -8.93 19.05 22.24
C TYR A 32 -9.70 18.68 20.96
N GLU A 33 -9.76 19.59 19.99
CA GLU A 33 -10.27 19.32 18.66
C GLU A 33 -9.34 18.32 17.96
N SER A 34 -8.02 18.51 18.05
CA SER A 34 -7.00 17.57 17.53
C SER A 34 -7.04 16.23 18.28
N VAL A 35 -7.20 16.22 19.60
CA VAL A 35 -7.42 14.96 20.35
C VAL A 35 -8.64 14.21 19.81
N CYS A 36 -9.76 14.90 19.57
CA CYS A 36 -10.98 14.30 19.07
C CYS A 36 -10.79 13.73 17.65
N SER A 37 -10.14 14.47 16.76
CA SER A 37 -9.88 14.04 15.39
C SER A 37 -8.93 12.84 15.34
N PHE A 38 -7.86 12.82 16.14
CA PHE A 38 -6.94 11.69 16.26
C PHE A 38 -7.63 10.43 16.79
N LEU A 39 -8.44 10.56 17.86
CA LEU A 39 -9.28 9.44 18.34
C LEU A 39 -10.17 8.89 17.23
N ASN A 40 -10.69 9.76 16.38
CA ASN A 40 -11.62 9.41 15.31
C ASN A 40 -10.92 8.90 14.04
N ARG A 41 -9.62 9.10 13.90
CA ARG A 41 -8.87 8.68 12.69
C ARG A 41 -7.85 7.58 13.03
N PHE A 42 -6.59 7.83 12.88
CA PHE A 42 -5.50 6.84 13.03
C PHE A 42 -4.70 7.02 14.32
N GLY A 43 -5.08 7.94 15.16
CA GLY A 43 -4.28 8.38 16.31
C GLY A 43 -3.21 9.37 15.87
N GLY A 44 -2.34 9.73 16.80
CA GLY A 44 -1.24 10.66 16.55
C GLY A 44 -0.60 11.21 17.81
N ASP A 45 0.35 12.10 17.62
CA ASP A 45 1.13 12.73 18.66
C ASP A 45 0.94 14.25 18.63
N ILE A 46 0.61 14.84 19.78
CA ILE A 46 0.42 16.30 19.93
C ILE A 46 1.55 16.84 20.78
N TYR A 47 2.25 17.84 20.28
CA TYR A 47 3.35 18.53 20.95
C TYR A 47 2.94 19.95 21.30
N MET A 48 2.74 20.23 22.59
CA MET A 48 2.37 21.53 23.12
C MET A 48 3.60 22.33 23.53
N GLY A 49 3.72 23.56 23.09
CA GLY A 49 4.88 24.41 23.21
C GLY A 49 5.74 24.47 21.93
N VAL A 50 5.16 24.04 20.80
CA VAL A 50 5.80 24.05 19.47
C VAL A 50 4.94 24.87 18.51
N LEU A 51 5.58 25.62 17.62
CA LEU A 51 4.91 26.35 16.53
C LEU A 51 4.76 25.44 15.30
N ASP A 52 3.88 25.80 14.38
CA ASP A 52 3.57 25.04 13.16
C ASP A 52 4.82 24.79 12.27
N ASP A 53 5.83 25.65 12.37
CA ASP A 53 7.10 25.50 11.65
C ASP A 53 8.13 24.59 12.38
N GLY A 54 7.73 23.94 13.48
CA GLY A 54 8.58 23.07 14.29
C GLY A 54 9.45 23.83 15.33
N THR A 55 9.34 25.18 15.41
CA THR A 55 10.11 25.97 16.37
C THR A 55 9.61 25.71 17.78
N VAL A 56 10.50 25.26 18.68
CA VAL A 56 10.19 25.05 20.10
C VAL A 56 10.23 26.35 20.86
N ILE A 57 9.09 26.81 21.35
CA ILE A 57 8.98 28.00 22.24
C ILE A 57 8.77 27.61 23.71
N GLY A 58 8.41 26.35 23.95
CA GLY A 58 8.12 25.80 25.27
C GLY A 58 6.82 26.29 25.89
N VAL A 59 6.41 25.57 26.94
CA VAL A 59 5.38 26.01 27.90
C VAL A 59 6.09 26.44 29.21
N PRO A 60 5.49 27.33 30.03
CA PRO A 60 6.09 27.70 31.30
C PRO A 60 6.25 26.49 32.23
N GLU A 61 7.47 26.15 32.60
CA GLU A 61 7.81 24.95 33.38
C GLU A 61 6.95 24.80 34.65
N LYS A 62 6.68 25.93 35.34
CA LYS A 62 5.81 25.94 36.54
C LYS A 62 4.35 25.65 36.27
N ALA A 63 3.86 25.95 35.06
CA ALA A 63 2.47 25.73 34.65
C ALA A 63 2.24 24.34 34.10
N ALA A 64 3.26 23.69 33.56
CA ALA A 64 3.15 22.39 32.88
C ALA A 64 2.44 21.29 33.72
N PRO A 65 2.70 21.10 35.01
CA PRO A 65 1.99 20.10 35.82
C PRO A 65 0.48 20.40 35.95
N ASP A 66 0.08 21.64 36.03
CA ASP A 66 -1.34 22.03 36.13
C ASP A 66 -2.01 21.95 34.74
N MET A 67 -1.28 22.24 33.68
CA MET A 67 -1.76 22.01 32.29
C MET A 67 -2.06 20.52 32.08
N VAL A 68 -1.17 19.61 32.47
CA VAL A 68 -1.39 18.15 32.39
C VAL A 68 -2.62 17.73 33.19
N LYS A 69 -2.79 18.21 34.42
CA LYS A 69 -3.99 17.92 35.23
C LYS A 69 -5.27 18.42 34.58
N ASN A 70 -5.25 19.63 34.01
CA ASN A 70 -6.40 20.19 33.30
C ASN A 70 -6.73 19.43 32.01
N PHE A 71 -5.70 18.99 31.28
CA PHE A 71 -5.88 18.12 30.13
C PHE A 71 -6.64 16.83 30.51
N ILE A 72 -6.12 16.10 31.51
CA ILE A 72 -6.73 14.86 31.99
C ILE A 72 -8.18 15.10 32.43
N LYS A 73 -8.46 16.16 33.18
CA LYS A 73 -9.81 16.51 33.62
C LYS A 73 -10.74 16.80 32.44
N THR A 74 -10.25 17.43 31.39
CA THR A 74 -11.05 17.80 30.22
C THR A 74 -11.41 16.55 29.39
N VAL A 75 -10.45 15.70 29.06
CA VAL A 75 -10.69 14.50 28.24
C VAL A 75 -11.48 13.41 28.95
N SER A 76 -11.44 13.38 30.31
CA SER A 76 -12.23 12.49 31.14
C SER A 76 -13.62 13.05 31.55
N ASN A 77 -13.95 14.27 31.13
CA ASN A 77 -15.24 14.91 31.44
C ASN A 77 -16.31 14.54 30.42
N PRO A 78 -17.38 13.79 30.81
CA PRO A 78 -18.43 13.37 29.88
C PRO A 78 -19.29 14.50 29.30
N MET A 79 -19.22 15.73 29.89
CA MET A 79 -19.88 16.91 29.34
C MET A 79 -19.06 17.54 28.20
N LEU A 80 -17.78 17.21 28.09
CA LEU A 80 -16.86 17.75 27.08
C LEU A 80 -16.49 16.71 26.04
N PHE A 81 -16.09 15.50 26.47
CA PHE A 81 -15.80 14.38 25.57
C PHE A 81 -16.85 13.27 25.69
N SER A 82 -17.36 12.81 24.58
CA SER A 82 -18.31 11.68 24.54
C SER A 82 -17.97 10.75 23.37
N PRO A 83 -17.58 9.47 23.65
CA PRO A 83 -17.16 8.92 24.95
C PRO A 83 -15.95 9.63 25.56
N THR A 84 -15.79 9.47 26.89
CA THR A 84 -14.59 9.98 27.59
C THR A 84 -13.36 9.11 27.29
N VAL A 85 -12.18 9.71 27.43
CA VAL A 85 -10.90 9.00 27.27
C VAL A 85 -9.96 9.25 28.44
N TYR A 86 -8.98 8.36 28.59
CA TYR A 86 -7.95 8.44 29.63
C TYR A 86 -6.60 8.54 28.93
N LEU A 87 -6.12 9.78 28.76
CA LEU A 87 -4.83 10.09 28.16
C LEU A 87 -3.98 10.84 29.19
N VAL A 88 -2.72 10.47 29.30
CA VAL A 88 -1.78 11.08 30.25
C VAL A 88 -0.63 11.72 29.47
N PRO A 89 -0.60 13.05 29.35
CA PRO A 89 0.51 13.74 28.72
C PRO A 89 1.81 13.59 29.49
N GLU A 90 2.92 13.58 28.76
CA GLU A 90 4.29 13.56 29.29
C GLU A 90 4.89 14.96 29.24
N ILE A 91 5.55 15.39 30.33
CA ILE A 91 6.30 16.64 30.34
C ILE A 91 7.74 16.33 29.94
N ILE A 92 8.22 16.95 28.88
CA ILE A 92 9.55 16.74 28.30
C ILE A 92 10.38 18.02 28.47
N LYS A 93 11.53 17.90 29.05
CA LYS A 93 12.52 18.98 29.10
C LYS A 93 13.32 18.91 27.77
N TYR A 94 13.02 19.84 26.85
CA TYR A 94 13.67 19.90 25.56
C TYR A 94 15.11 20.37 25.65
N ASP A 95 15.31 21.48 26.40
CA ASP A 95 16.63 22.03 26.75
C ASP A 95 16.58 22.70 28.13
N ASP A 96 17.62 23.44 28.49
CA ASP A 96 17.70 24.11 29.80
C ASP A 96 16.63 25.20 29.99
N THR A 97 16.01 25.69 28.92
CA THR A 97 15.08 26.81 28.91
C THR A 97 13.67 26.44 28.45
N HIS A 98 13.53 25.38 27.67
CA HIS A 98 12.26 25.00 27.05
C HIS A 98 11.74 23.67 27.59
N THR A 99 10.50 23.71 28.04
CA THR A 99 9.72 22.54 28.43
C THR A 99 8.54 22.40 27.45
N ILE A 100 8.28 21.20 26.95
CA ILE A 100 7.12 20.88 26.11
C ILE A 100 6.26 19.83 26.79
N ILE A 101 4.99 19.74 26.37
CA ILE A 101 4.09 18.69 26.82
C ILE A 101 3.72 17.85 25.57
N HIS A 102 3.94 16.57 25.66
CA HIS A 102 3.62 15.59 24.62
C HIS A 102 2.46 14.70 25.06
N VAL A 103 1.55 14.40 24.16
CA VAL A 103 0.51 13.39 24.38
C VAL A 103 0.35 12.52 23.15
N HIS A 104 0.51 11.22 23.33
CA HIS A 104 0.13 10.23 22.32
C HIS A 104 -1.36 9.93 22.43
N VAL A 105 -2.09 10.08 21.33
CA VAL A 105 -3.51 9.81 21.21
C VAL A 105 -3.70 8.55 20.36
N PRO A 106 -4.06 7.40 20.92
CA PRO A 106 -4.29 6.19 20.14
C PRO A 106 -5.60 6.29 19.35
N PRO A 107 -5.74 5.58 18.22
CA PRO A 107 -7.02 5.47 17.54
C PRO A 107 -8.04 4.77 18.44
N SER A 108 -9.26 5.29 18.52
CA SER A 108 -10.34 4.69 19.30
C SER A 108 -11.20 3.74 18.45
N ALA A 109 -11.81 2.73 19.07
CA ALA A 109 -12.83 1.90 18.43
C ALA A 109 -14.21 2.60 18.33
N GLU A 110 -14.37 3.74 18.99
CA GLU A 110 -15.65 4.49 19.03
C GLU A 110 -15.51 5.84 18.36
N VAL A 111 -16.64 6.43 17.95
CA VAL A 111 -16.69 7.79 17.42
C VAL A 111 -16.82 8.77 18.57
N HIS A 112 -15.85 9.65 18.73
CA HIS A 112 -15.78 10.65 19.77
C HIS A 112 -16.28 12.01 19.30
N SER A 113 -16.83 12.77 20.25
CA SER A 113 -17.15 14.18 20.05
C SER A 113 -16.57 15.04 21.16
N PHE A 114 -16.08 16.24 20.80
CA PHE A 114 -15.69 17.27 21.75
C PHE A 114 -16.69 18.42 21.71
N LYS A 115 -17.24 18.79 22.86
CA LYS A 115 -18.33 19.80 22.98
C LYS A 115 -19.50 19.49 22.03
N LYS A 116 -19.87 18.21 21.87
CA LYS A 116 -20.94 17.71 20.95
C LYS A 116 -20.64 17.89 19.46
N ILE A 117 -19.42 18.22 19.08
CA ILE A 117 -18.95 18.31 17.69
C ILE A 117 -18.04 17.13 17.43
N ILE A 118 -18.27 16.43 16.33
CA ILE A 118 -17.40 15.36 15.85
C ILE A 118 -16.33 16.00 14.95
N TYR A 119 -15.09 15.68 15.18
CA TYR A 119 -13.96 16.08 14.34
C TYR A 119 -13.33 14.84 13.70
N ASP A 120 -12.92 14.94 12.46
CA ASP A 120 -12.13 13.94 11.75
C ASP A 120 -10.83 14.57 11.26
N ARG A 121 -9.79 13.79 11.10
CA ARG A 121 -8.49 14.24 10.60
C ARG A 121 -8.44 14.05 9.09
N VAL A 122 -8.14 15.09 8.34
CA VAL A 122 -7.95 15.06 6.90
C VAL A 122 -6.64 15.78 6.60
N ASP A 123 -5.63 15.00 6.20
CA ASP A 123 -4.27 15.46 6.10
C ASP A 123 -3.78 16.03 7.46
N ASP A 124 -3.36 17.27 7.53
CA ASP A 124 -2.97 18.00 8.76
C ASP A 124 -4.12 18.80 9.41
N ALA A 125 -5.34 18.72 8.89
CA ALA A 125 -6.47 19.54 9.33
C ALA A 125 -7.50 18.79 10.19
N ASP A 126 -7.99 19.43 11.25
CA ASP A 126 -9.12 18.97 12.07
C ASP A 126 -10.45 19.48 11.49
N VAL A 127 -11.18 18.60 10.82
CA VAL A 127 -12.39 18.94 10.08
C VAL A 127 -13.64 18.61 10.89
N LYS A 128 -14.56 19.56 11.02
CA LYS A 128 -15.89 19.33 11.66
C LYS A 128 -16.78 18.47 10.77
N VAL A 129 -17.23 17.35 11.31
CA VAL A 129 -18.13 16.43 10.58
C VAL A 129 -19.56 16.67 11.03
N THR A 130 -20.38 17.22 10.14
CA THR A 130 -21.80 17.55 10.42
C THR A 130 -22.77 16.76 9.55
N ALA A 131 -22.34 16.28 8.39
CA ALA A 131 -23.18 15.53 7.48
C ALA A 131 -23.48 14.12 8.05
N THR A 132 -24.77 13.78 8.18
CA THR A 132 -25.23 12.49 8.73
C THR A 132 -24.59 11.28 8.02
N GLY A 133 -24.44 11.35 6.69
CA GLY A 133 -23.79 10.31 5.90
C GLY A 133 -22.32 10.11 6.26
N ALA A 134 -21.57 11.20 6.45
CA ALA A 134 -20.17 11.15 6.88
C ALA A 134 -20.02 10.58 8.30
N ILE A 135 -20.90 10.99 9.21
CA ILE A 135 -20.94 10.42 10.58
C ILE A 135 -21.23 8.92 10.55
N ALA A 136 -22.19 8.47 9.72
CA ALA A 136 -22.49 7.06 9.56
C ALA A 136 -21.27 6.27 9.03
N GLN A 137 -20.52 6.81 8.06
CA GLN A 137 -19.29 6.22 7.57
C GLN A 137 -18.21 6.10 8.65
N MET A 138 -18.07 7.10 9.54
CA MET A 138 -17.15 7.03 10.67
C MET A 138 -17.51 5.87 11.62
N TYR A 139 -18.80 5.67 11.94
CA TYR A 139 -19.23 4.54 12.75
C TYR A 139 -18.93 3.20 12.07
N ILE A 140 -19.20 3.06 10.78
CA ILE A 140 -18.88 1.84 10.00
C ILE A 140 -17.37 1.57 10.05
N ARG A 141 -16.55 2.60 9.86
CA ARG A 141 -15.08 2.50 9.91
C ARG A 141 -14.62 2.03 11.29
N LYS A 142 -15.13 2.63 12.37
CA LYS A 142 -14.73 2.34 13.76
C LYS A 142 -15.14 0.96 14.24
N GLN A 143 -16.35 0.53 13.93
CA GLN A 143 -16.89 -0.76 14.41
C GLN A 143 -16.36 -1.95 13.63
N GLY A 144 -15.53 -1.75 12.61
CA GLY A 144 -15.04 -2.84 11.77
C GLY A 144 -16.16 -3.58 11.05
N ILE A 145 -17.32 -2.93 10.84
CA ILE A 145 -18.48 -3.55 10.19
C ILE A 145 -18.14 -3.78 8.72
N PHE A 146 -18.27 -5.03 8.31
CA PHE A 146 -18.19 -5.41 6.89
C PHE A 146 -19.59 -5.30 6.30
N THR A 147 -19.88 -4.24 5.56
CA THR A 147 -21.20 -3.97 4.96
C THR A 147 -21.66 -5.12 4.05
N GLU A 148 -20.73 -5.84 3.43
CA GLU A 148 -21.01 -7.02 2.61
C GLU A 148 -21.70 -8.16 3.38
N LYS A 149 -21.57 -8.21 4.74
CA LYS A 149 -22.18 -9.23 5.59
C LYS A 149 -23.64 -8.95 5.97
N LYS A 150 -24.14 -7.75 5.65
CA LYS A 150 -25.53 -7.37 5.97
C LYS A 150 -26.49 -8.35 5.34
N ILE A 151 -27.32 -9.00 6.17
CA ILE A 151 -28.35 -9.96 5.72
C ILE A 151 -29.59 -9.24 5.20
N PHE A 152 -30.17 -9.78 4.15
CA PHE A 152 -31.45 -9.39 3.57
C PHE A 152 -32.43 -10.55 3.68
N PRO A 153 -33.22 -10.65 4.77
CA PRO A 153 -34.03 -11.85 5.06
C PRO A 153 -35.12 -12.15 4.04
N TYR A 154 -35.53 -11.13 3.29
CA TYR A 154 -36.56 -11.26 2.27
C TYR A 154 -36.02 -11.47 0.85
N ALA A 155 -34.70 -11.43 0.68
CA ALA A 155 -34.09 -11.79 -0.61
C ALA A 155 -34.21 -13.28 -0.86
N LYS A 156 -34.58 -13.63 -2.08
CA LYS A 156 -34.82 -15.01 -2.53
C LYS A 156 -33.81 -15.45 -3.56
N LEU A 157 -33.76 -16.76 -3.80
CA LEU A 157 -32.91 -17.35 -4.82
C LEU A 157 -33.22 -16.79 -6.23
N GLU A 158 -34.50 -16.50 -6.50
CA GLU A 158 -34.94 -15.88 -7.76
C GLU A 158 -34.46 -14.44 -8.00
N ASP A 159 -33.98 -13.77 -6.96
CA ASP A 159 -33.40 -12.42 -7.05
C ASP A 159 -31.95 -12.44 -7.56
N LEU A 160 -31.37 -13.63 -7.65
CA LEU A 160 -30.03 -13.85 -8.14
C LEU A 160 -30.02 -14.33 -9.61
N ARG A 161 -28.92 -14.05 -10.29
CA ARG A 161 -28.60 -14.51 -11.64
C ARG A 161 -28.02 -15.94 -11.59
N LEU A 162 -28.90 -16.92 -11.45
CA LEU A 162 -28.51 -18.35 -11.34
C LEU A 162 -27.81 -18.87 -12.59
N ASP A 163 -28.07 -18.28 -13.74
CA ASP A 163 -27.36 -18.54 -14.99
C ASP A 163 -25.84 -18.30 -14.86
N LEU A 164 -25.41 -17.39 -14.02
CA LEU A 164 -23.99 -17.14 -13.74
C LEU A 164 -23.33 -18.27 -12.95
N LEU A 165 -24.07 -19.07 -12.20
CA LEU A 165 -23.48 -20.15 -11.39
C LEU A 165 -22.81 -21.21 -12.25
N PHE A 166 -23.27 -21.46 -13.45
CA PHE A 166 -22.59 -22.36 -14.42
C PHE A 166 -21.18 -21.79 -14.73
N LYS A 167 -21.10 -20.52 -15.09
CA LYS A 167 -19.83 -19.82 -15.34
C LYS A 167 -18.91 -19.85 -14.13
N VAL A 168 -19.45 -19.55 -12.94
CA VAL A 168 -18.72 -19.56 -11.66
C VAL A 168 -18.10 -20.93 -11.38
N ARG A 169 -18.87 -22.02 -11.55
CA ARG A 169 -18.38 -23.39 -11.37
C ARG A 169 -17.25 -23.72 -12.34
N LEU A 170 -17.43 -23.40 -13.61
CA LEU A 170 -16.43 -23.66 -14.64
C LEU A 170 -15.13 -22.90 -14.36
N MET A 171 -15.23 -21.63 -13.96
CA MET A 171 -14.08 -20.80 -13.61
C MET A 171 -13.36 -21.34 -12.38
N ALA A 172 -14.09 -21.67 -11.33
CA ALA A 172 -13.51 -22.25 -10.10
C ALA A 172 -12.80 -23.59 -10.40
N GLN A 173 -13.39 -24.46 -11.21
CA GLN A 173 -12.76 -25.69 -11.65
C GLN A 173 -11.45 -25.45 -12.42
N ASN A 174 -11.47 -24.54 -13.39
CA ASN A 174 -10.30 -24.23 -14.21
C ASN A 174 -9.17 -23.65 -13.36
N HIS A 175 -9.50 -22.74 -12.42
CA HIS A 175 -8.53 -22.14 -11.53
C HIS A 175 -7.90 -23.16 -10.57
N ALA A 176 -8.68 -24.12 -10.06
CA ALA A 176 -8.21 -25.18 -9.16
C ALA A 176 -7.64 -26.42 -9.90
N GLY A 177 -7.31 -26.32 -11.18
CA GLY A 177 -6.76 -27.44 -11.95
C GLY A 177 -7.73 -28.63 -12.12
N GLY A 178 -9.04 -28.38 -12.15
CA GLY A 178 -10.07 -29.39 -12.38
C GLY A 178 -10.71 -29.98 -11.12
N ASN A 179 -10.24 -29.63 -9.92
CA ASN A 179 -10.71 -30.21 -8.66
C ASN A 179 -11.20 -29.17 -7.66
N HIS A 180 -12.35 -28.53 -7.95
CA HIS A 180 -12.98 -27.57 -7.03
C HIS A 180 -14.29 -28.11 -6.49
N PRO A 181 -14.56 -28.00 -5.16
CA PRO A 181 -15.78 -28.54 -4.52
C PRO A 181 -17.09 -28.01 -5.14
N TRP A 182 -17.11 -26.77 -5.60
CA TRP A 182 -18.30 -26.13 -6.19
C TRP A 182 -18.80 -26.82 -7.47
N ALA A 183 -17.96 -27.62 -8.12
CA ALA A 183 -18.33 -28.33 -9.36
C ALA A 183 -19.50 -29.31 -9.16
N THR A 184 -19.60 -29.93 -7.97
CA THR A 184 -20.56 -30.98 -7.66
C THR A 184 -21.65 -30.55 -6.68
N MET A 185 -21.53 -29.36 -6.06
CA MET A 185 -22.53 -28.82 -5.14
C MET A 185 -23.80 -28.37 -5.89
N ASP A 186 -24.96 -28.49 -5.26
CA ASP A 186 -26.14 -27.78 -5.74
C ASP A 186 -25.99 -26.24 -5.56
N ASP A 187 -26.95 -25.46 -6.07
CA ASP A 187 -26.84 -24.01 -6.09
C ASP A 187 -26.83 -23.43 -4.67
N MET A 188 -27.68 -23.92 -3.78
CA MET A 188 -27.75 -23.44 -2.40
C MET A 188 -26.51 -23.82 -1.58
N ASP A 189 -26.01 -25.04 -1.77
CA ASP A 189 -24.80 -25.50 -1.09
C ASP A 189 -23.57 -24.72 -1.55
N LEU A 190 -23.47 -24.40 -2.85
CA LEU A 190 -22.44 -23.52 -3.37
C LEU A 190 -22.54 -22.13 -2.72
N LEU A 191 -23.74 -21.52 -2.70
CA LEU A 191 -23.95 -20.19 -2.15
C LEU A 191 -23.62 -20.14 -0.64
N LYS A 192 -23.99 -21.19 0.11
CA LYS A 192 -23.61 -21.32 1.54
C LYS A 192 -22.10 -21.50 1.70
N SER A 193 -21.49 -22.38 0.91
CA SER A 193 -20.05 -22.63 0.93
C SER A 193 -19.23 -21.38 0.59
N ALA A 194 -19.76 -20.54 -0.31
CA ALA A 194 -19.16 -19.26 -0.66
C ALA A 194 -19.38 -18.15 0.39
N GLY A 195 -20.12 -18.43 1.45
CA GLY A 195 -20.46 -17.45 2.50
C GLY A 195 -21.49 -16.40 2.08
N LEU A 196 -22.30 -16.70 1.03
CA LEU A 196 -23.26 -15.78 0.45
C LEU A 196 -24.67 -15.91 1.07
N TYR A 197 -24.90 -17.00 1.77
CA TYR A 197 -26.13 -17.25 2.54
C TYR A 197 -25.73 -17.69 3.96
N GLY A 198 -26.38 -17.14 4.97
CA GLY A 198 -26.09 -17.47 6.36
C GLY A 198 -27.05 -16.83 7.33
N ARG A 199 -26.71 -16.93 8.62
CA ARG A 199 -27.48 -16.36 9.72
C ARG A 199 -26.62 -15.33 10.47
N ASP A 200 -27.17 -14.17 10.73
CA ASP A 200 -26.61 -13.21 11.66
C ASP A 200 -26.90 -13.66 13.10
N ILE A 201 -25.84 -13.93 13.85
CA ILE A 201 -25.96 -14.47 15.22
C ILE A 201 -26.46 -13.37 16.19
N VAL A 202 -26.27 -12.09 15.86
CA VAL A 202 -26.67 -10.96 16.71
C VAL A 202 -28.15 -10.65 16.54
N THR A 203 -28.60 -10.50 15.28
CA THR A 203 -30.01 -10.16 14.98
C THR A 203 -30.91 -11.38 14.88
N GLY A 204 -30.35 -12.55 14.56
CA GLY A 204 -31.08 -13.78 14.29
C GLY A 204 -31.61 -13.89 12.86
N ASP A 205 -31.40 -12.86 12.03
CA ASP A 205 -31.80 -12.85 10.61
C ASP A 205 -31.04 -13.91 9.82
N GLU A 206 -31.77 -14.62 8.95
CA GLU A 206 -31.19 -15.61 8.04
C GLU A 206 -31.57 -15.26 6.60
N GLY A 207 -30.62 -15.38 5.66
CA GLY A 207 -30.85 -15.03 4.27
C GLY A 207 -29.58 -14.79 3.48
N PHE A 208 -29.75 -14.23 2.29
CA PHE A 208 -28.64 -13.77 1.46
C PHE A 208 -28.06 -12.46 2.01
N ASN A 209 -26.75 -12.36 2.02
CA ASN A 209 -26.08 -11.15 2.44
C ASN A 209 -25.83 -10.18 1.24
N LEU A 210 -25.34 -8.98 1.55
CA LEU A 210 -25.03 -7.98 0.50
C LEU A 210 -24.01 -8.51 -0.50
N ALA A 211 -23.01 -9.30 -0.08
CA ALA A 211 -22.05 -9.91 -1.00
C ALA A 211 -22.73 -10.78 -2.07
N ALA A 212 -23.75 -11.57 -1.68
CA ALA A 212 -24.52 -12.39 -2.62
C ALA A 212 -25.23 -11.52 -3.67
N ILE A 213 -25.90 -10.46 -3.20
CA ILE A 213 -26.62 -9.52 -4.06
C ILE A 213 -25.65 -8.79 -5.00
N MET A 214 -24.53 -8.31 -4.48
CA MET A 214 -23.54 -7.60 -5.30
C MET A 214 -22.84 -8.53 -6.31
N LEU A 215 -22.53 -9.77 -5.94
CA LEU A 215 -21.85 -10.73 -6.81
C LEU A 215 -22.76 -11.30 -7.89
N LEU A 216 -24.00 -11.64 -7.56
CA LEU A 216 -24.88 -12.44 -8.39
C LEU A 216 -26.30 -11.88 -8.55
N GLY A 217 -26.61 -10.72 -7.95
CA GLY A 217 -27.95 -10.13 -8.01
C GLY A 217 -28.37 -9.69 -9.41
N LYS A 218 -29.69 -9.65 -9.64
CA LYS A 218 -30.27 -8.97 -10.78
C LYS A 218 -30.10 -7.47 -10.64
N ASP A 219 -30.04 -6.73 -11.74
CA ASP A 219 -29.76 -5.27 -11.74
C ASP A 219 -30.78 -4.44 -10.92
N ASP A 220 -32.06 -4.79 -10.99
CA ASP A 220 -33.13 -4.15 -10.21
C ASP A 220 -33.00 -4.43 -8.72
N VAL A 221 -32.59 -5.63 -8.32
CA VAL A 221 -32.34 -6.00 -6.93
C VAL A 221 -31.12 -5.25 -6.38
N ILE A 222 -30.04 -5.19 -7.15
CA ILE A 222 -28.83 -4.43 -6.78
C ILE A 222 -29.17 -2.98 -6.56
N LEU A 223 -29.89 -2.34 -7.49
CA LEU A 223 -30.26 -0.92 -7.40
C LEU A 223 -31.27 -0.65 -6.27
N ASN A 224 -32.06 -1.64 -5.86
CA ASN A 224 -32.93 -1.54 -4.69
C ASN A 224 -32.11 -1.49 -3.38
N VAL A 225 -31.09 -2.35 -3.23
CA VAL A 225 -30.30 -2.46 -2.00
C VAL A 225 -29.17 -1.43 -1.94
N ALA A 226 -28.60 -1.08 -3.08
CA ALA A 226 -27.48 -0.14 -3.23
C ALA A 226 -27.77 0.89 -4.36
N PRO A 227 -28.70 1.83 -4.16
CA PRO A 227 -29.18 2.71 -5.21
C PRO A 227 -28.10 3.64 -5.81
N ALA A 228 -27.04 3.90 -5.04
CA ALA A 228 -25.89 4.69 -5.48
C ALA A 228 -24.79 3.85 -6.17
N TYR A 229 -24.97 2.53 -6.26
CA TYR A 229 -23.98 1.68 -6.90
C TYR A 229 -23.85 1.97 -8.37
N VAL A 230 -22.67 2.45 -8.77
CA VAL A 230 -22.29 2.71 -10.16
C VAL A 230 -20.78 2.68 -10.30
N THR A 231 -20.29 2.13 -11.39
CA THR A 231 -18.89 2.25 -11.83
C THR A 231 -18.87 2.96 -13.18
N ASP A 232 -18.15 4.05 -13.29
CA ASP A 232 -18.03 4.87 -14.49
C ASP A 232 -16.67 4.62 -15.14
N ALA A 233 -16.67 3.95 -16.29
CA ALA A 233 -15.48 3.70 -17.10
C ALA A 233 -15.36 4.78 -18.18
N LEU A 234 -14.24 5.49 -18.21
CA LEU A 234 -14.02 6.70 -19.02
C LEU A 234 -12.70 6.64 -19.79
N VAL A 235 -12.71 7.09 -21.02
CA VAL A 235 -11.48 7.41 -21.80
C VAL A 235 -11.40 8.92 -22.00
N ARG A 236 -10.26 9.53 -21.68
CA ARG A 236 -9.97 10.96 -21.79
C ARG A 236 -8.59 11.19 -22.40
N LYS A 237 -8.33 10.64 -23.58
CA LYS A 237 -7.03 10.77 -24.26
C LYS A 237 -6.94 12.05 -25.12
N VAL A 238 -8.02 12.39 -25.77
CA VAL A 238 -8.14 13.57 -26.66
C VAL A 238 -9.08 14.60 -26.06
N ASN A 239 -10.25 14.18 -25.59
CA ASN A 239 -11.25 15.05 -25.00
C ASN A 239 -11.12 15.05 -23.47
N ILE A 240 -10.37 16.03 -22.94
CA ILE A 240 -10.08 16.13 -21.50
C ILE A 240 -11.28 16.63 -20.71
N ASP A 241 -12.07 17.54 -21.25
CA ASP A 241 -13.20 18.17 -20.57
C ASP A 241 -14.42 17.23 -20.45
N ARG A 242 -14.54 16.27 -21.37
CA ARG A 242 -15.63 15.30 -21.35
C ARG A 242 -15.08 13.86 -21.30
N TYR A 243 -15.16 13.16 -22.39
CA TYR A 243 -14.63 11.81 -22.60
C TYR A 243 -14.65 11.48 -24.10
N ASP A 244 -13.73 10.59 -24.53
CA ASP A 244 -13.70 10.04 -25.88
C ASP A 244 -14.61 8.82 -25.98
N ASP A 245 -14.68 8.03 -24.88
CA ASP A 245 -15.59 6.89 -24.71
C ASP A 245 -16.02 6.75 -23.26
N ARG A 246 -17.20 6.19 -23.02
CA ARG A 246 -17.76 6.01 -21.68
C ARG A 246 -18.65 4.80 -21.59
N GLU A 247 -18.50 4.03 -20.49
CA GLU A 247 -19.42 2.97 -20.13
C GLU A 247 -19.83 3.09 -18.67
N VAL A 248 -21.14 3.14 -18.42
CA VAL A 248 -21.72 3.18 -17.08
C VAL A 248 -22.20 1.79 -16.70
N ILE A 249 -21.59 1.22 -15.66
CA ILE A 249 -21.80 -0.15 -15.21
C ILE A 249 -22.55 -0.15 -13.89
N LYS A 250 -23.72 -0.82 -13.86
CA LYS A 250 -24.62 -0.92 -12.69
C LYS A 250 -25.13 -2.35 -12.49
N THR A 251 -24.39 -3.34 -12.94
CA THR A 251 -24.74 -4.75 -12.85
C THR A 251 -23.93 -5.48 -11.77
N ASN A 252 -24.19 -6.75 -11.57
CA ASN A 252 -23.46 -7.58 -10.60
C ASN A 252 -21.94 -7.58 -10.83
N LEU A 253 -21.17 -7.94 -9.78
CA LEU A 253 -19.70 -7.84 -9.83
C LEU A 253 -19.06 -8.82 -10.81
N VAL A 254 -19.68 -9.98 -11.07
CA VAL A 254 -19.15 -10.96 -12.03
C VAL A 254 -19.23 -10.41 -13.45
N ASP A 255 -20.36 -9.83 -13.85
CA ASP A 255 -20.52 -9.19 -15.16
C ASP A 255 -19.76 -7.85 -15.23
N SER A 256 -19.71 -7.09 -14.13
CA SER A 256 -18.94 -5.84 -14.04
C SER A 256 -17.44 -6.07 -14.29
N TYR A 257 -16.90 -7.16 -13.77
CA TYR A 257 -15.50 -7.54 -13.97
C TYR A 257 -15.19 -7.72 -15.47
N ASP A 258 -15.99 -8.51 -16.17
CA ASP A 258 -15.79 -8.77 -17.60
C ASP A 258 -15.91 -7.48 -18.43
N ARG A 259 -16.96 -6.67 -18.15
CA ARG A 259 -17.19 -5.41 -18.87
C ARG A 259 -16.05 -4.41 -18.68
N LEU A 260 -15.53 -4.28 -17.45
CA LEU A 260 -14.38 -3.40 -17.17
C LEU A 260 -13.10 -3.90 -17.85
N LEU A 261 -12.86 -5.22 -17.85
CA LEU A 261 -11.74 -5.80 -18.59
C LEU A 261 -11.83 -5.54 -20.08
N ASP A 262 -13.00 -5.75 -20.66
CA ASP A 262 -13.21 -5.57 -22.12
C ASP A 262 -13.10 -4.09 -22.49
N PHE A 263 -13.60 -3.17 -21.64
CA PHE A 263 -13.39 -1.74 -21.82
C PHE A 263 -11.90 -1.39 -21.81
N GLY A 264 -11.13 -1.89 -20.83
CA GLY A 264 -9.68 -1.66 -20.80
C GLY A 264 -8.94 -2.25 -21.99
N LYS A 265 -9.27 -3.48 -22.42
CA LYS A 265 -8.67 -4.13 -23.60
C LYS A 265 -8.95 -3.36 -24.90
N LYS A 266 -10.11 -2.73 -25.02
CA LYS A 266 -10.49 -1.93 -26.20
C LYS A 266 -9.59 -0.69 -26.35
N HIS A 267 -9.13 -0.09 -25.25
CA HIS A 267 -8.49 1.22 -25.24
C HIS A 267 -6.99 1.20 -24.93
N LEU A 268 -6.43 0.07 -24.53
CA LEU A 268 -5.01 -0.07 -24.19
C LEU A 268 -4.31 -1.02 -25.15
N PRO A 269 -3.10 -0.70 -25.62
CA PRO A 269 -2.30 -1.59 -26.44
C PRO A 269 -1.83 -2.80 -25.61
N ASP A 270 -1.71 -3.95 -26.28
CA ASP A 270 -1.09 -5.14 -25.70
C ASP A 270 0.36 -5.20 -26.18
N LYS A 271 1.30 -4.86 -25.29
CA LYS A 271 2.72 -4.85 -25.59
C LYS A 271 3.29 -6.25 -25.51
N PHE A 272 4.16 -6.59 -26.45
CA PHE A 272 4.85 -7.86 -26.46
C PHE A 272 5.78 -7.98 -25.24
N PHE A 273 5.66 -9.07 -24.49
CA PHE A 273 6.52 -9.37 -23.36
C PHE A 273 6.71 -10.88 -23.21
N LEU A 274 7.97 -11.31 -23.10
CA LEU A 274 8.35 -12.69 -22.83
C LEU A 274 8.89 -12.82 -21.40
N GLU A 275 8.32 -13.74 -20.63
CA GLU A 275 8.84 -14.15 -19.34
C GLU A 275 9.08 -15.68 -19.40
N ASP A 276 10.29 -16.10 -19.13
CA ASP A 276 10.70 -17.54 -19.18
C ASP A 276 10.25 -18.25 -20.47
N THR A 277 10.42 -17.60 -21.63
CA THR A 277 10.02 -18.09 -22.97
C THR A 277 8.49 -18.12 -23.23
N VAL A 278 7.68 -17.72 -22.26
CA VAL A 278 6.22 -17.66 -22.42
C VAL A 278 5.78 -16.22 -22.70
N ASN A 279 4.98 -16.04 -23.76
CA ASN A 279 4.39 -14.73 -24.05
C ASN A 279 3.30 -14.41 -23.03
N LYS A 280 3.47 -13.30 -22.29
CA LYS A 280 2.49 -12.78 -21.31
C LYS A 280 1.90 -11.46 -21.80
N SER A 281 0.61 -11.30 -21.69
CA SER A 281 -0.09 -10.04 -21.94
C SER A 281 0.03 -9.15 -20.70
N LEU A 282 0.98 -8.21 -20.70
CA LEU A 282 1.15 -7.23 -19.62
C LEU A 282 -0.13 -6.44 -19.38
N ARG A 283 -0.78 -5.98 -20.44
CA ARG A 283 -2.06 -5.29 -20.38
C ARG A 283 -3.09 -6.08 -19.57
N ASN A 284 -3.27 -7.37 -19.88
CA ASN A 284 -4.29 -8.19 -19.24
C ASN A 284 -3.96 -8.43 -17.76
N ILE A 285 -2.68 -8.61 -17.40
CA ILE A 285 -2.26 -8.77 -16.01
C ILE A 285 -2.58 -7.49 -15.23
N ILE A 286 -2.16 -6.32 -15.71
CA ILE A 286 -2.38 -5.04 -15.07
C ILE A 286 -3.89 -4.74 -14.94
N LEU A 287 -4.66 -4.94 -16.00
CA LEU A 287 -6.11 -4.72 -15.98
C LEU A 287 -6.82 -5.61 -14.97
N ARG A 288 -6.47 -6.91 -14.91
CA ARG A 288 -7.06 -7.84 -13.93
C ARG A 288 -6.86 -7.35 -12.51
N GLU A 289 -5.67 -6.94 -12.16
CA GLU A 289 -5.37 -6.44 -10.82
C GLU A 289 -6.12 -5.14 -10.51
N MET A 290 -6.16 -4.18 -11.44
CA MET A 290 -6.88 -2.93 -11.24
C MET A 290 -8.39 -3.15 -11.11
N VAL A 291 -8.98 -4.00 -11.97
CA VAL A 291 -10.41 -4.30 -11.95
C VAL A 291 -10.80 -5.09 -10.69
N SER A 292 -10.00 -6.08 -10.30
CA SER A 292 -10.23 -6.81 -9.05
C SER A 292 -10.22 -5.86 -7.86
N ASN A 293 -9.25 -4.97 -7.79
CA ASN A 293 -9.11 -4.04 -6.66
C ASN A 293 -10.28 -3.06 -6.56
N ILE A 294 -10.72 -2.44 -7.67
CA ILE A 294 -11.87 -1.51 -7.63
C ILE A 294 -13.18 -2.20 -7.19
N LEU A 295 -13.35 -3.48 -7.51
CA LEU A 295 -14.55 -4.23 -7.15
C LEU A 295 -14.48 -4.81 -5.73
N MET A 296 -13.32 -5.30 -5.28
CA MET A 296 -13.16 -5.92 -3.97
C MET A 296 -13.00 -4.91 -2.82
N HIS A 297 -12.38 -3.76 -3.06
CA HIS A 297 -12.05 -2.79 -2.01
C HIS A 297 -13.03 -1.61 -1.95
N ARG A 298 -14.26 -1.81 -2.39
CA ARG A 298 -15.30 -0.78 -2.44
C ARG A 298 -16.21 -0.81 -1.21
N GLU A 299 -16.56 0.39 -0.71
CA GLU A 299 -17.62 0.54 0.27
C GLU A 299 -18.97 0.75 -0.45
N PHE A 300 -19.83 -0.29 -0.41
CA PHE A 300 -21.09 -0.31 -1.16
C PHE A 300 -22.18 0.57 -0.58
N SER A 301 -22.05 1.01 0.68
CA SER A 301 -22.98 1.98 1.32
C SER A 301 -22.66 3.43 0.95
N SER A 302 -21.54 3.69 0.32
CA SER A 302 -21.12 5.03 -0.11
C SER A 302 -21.83 5.46 -1.39
N SER A 303 -22.21 6.73 -1.45
CA SER A 303 -22.74 7.36 -2.67
C SER A 303 -21.66 7.78 -3.67
N TYR A 304 -20.38 7.58 -3.34
CA TYR A 304 -19.27 7.90 -4.23
C TYR A 304 -19.27 7.01 -5.48
N THR A 305 -19.25 7.62 -6.66
CA THR A 305 -19.16 6.90 -7.94
C THR A 305 -17.77 6.33 -8.12
N ALA A 306 -17.64 5.02 -8.18
CA ALA A 306 -16.37 4.39 -8.54
C ALA A 306 -16.01 4.71 -10.00
N LYS A 307 -14.72 4.94 -10.30
CA LYS A 307 -14.26 5.30 -11.63
C LYS A 307 -13.11 4.42 -12.09
N PHE A 308 -13.14 4.05 -13.36
CA PHE A 308 -12.02 3.52 -14.12
C PHE A 308 -11.72 4.47 -15.27
N VAL A 309 -10.60 5.16 -15.23
CA VAL A 309 -10.28 6.23 -16.19
C VAL A 309 -8.99 5.92 -16.91
N ILE A 310 -9.01 6.05 -18.24
CA ILE A 310 -7.85 5.91 -19.12
C ILE A 310 -7.57 7.28 -19.75
N GLU A 311 -6.43 7.87 -19.39
CA GLU A 311 -5.92 9.13 -19.93
C GLU A 311 -4.74 8.85 -20.88
N LYS A 312 -4.12 9.89 -21.42
CA LYS A 312 -3.00 9.74 -22.36
C LYS A 312 -1.76 9.15 -21.68
N GLU A 313 -1.43 9.63 -20.47
CA GLU A 313 -0.18 9.34 -19.79
C GLU A 313 -0.36 8.43 -18.55
N ARG A 314 -1.62 8.11 -18.21
CA ARG A 314 -1.94 7.25 -17.06
C ARG A 314 -3.32 6.62 -17.21
N MET A 315 -3.51 5.54 -16.51
CA MET A 315 -4.84 5.03 -16.17
C MET A 315 -4.99 4.94 -14.66
N TYR A 316 -6.20 5.08 -14.15
CA TYR A 316 -6.44 4.94 -12.72
C TYR A 316 -7.82 4.36 -12.41
N VAL A 317 -7.91 3.72 -11.26
CA VAL A 317 -9.17 3.34 -10.64
C VAL A 317 -9.30 4.06 -9.30
N GLU A 318 -10.53 4.46 -8.95
CA GLU A 318 -10.83 5.07 -7.66
C GLU A 318 -12.22 4.67 -7.17
N ASN A 319 -12.34 4.44 -5.87
CA ASN A 319 -13.61 4.10 -5.21
C ASN A 319 -13.59 4.50 -3.74
N ALA A 320 -14.77 4.76 -3.17
CA ALA A 320 -14.89 4.88 -1.73
C ALA A 320 -14.43 3.59 -1.05
N SER A 321 -13.63 3.73 -0.03
CA SER A 321 -13.08 2.61 0.74
C SER A 321 -13.18 2.88 2.22
N ARG A 322 -13.09 1.82 3.00
CA ARG A 322 -12.89 1.92 4.44
C ARG A 322 -11.39 1.86 4.70
N ALA A 323 -10.76 3.03 4.77
CA ALA A 323 -9.32 3.12 5.01
C ALA A 323 -8.93 2.52 6.36
N THR A 324 -7.81 1.80 6.38
CA THR A 324 -7.13 1.34 7.60
C THR A 324 -5.87 2.15 7.88
N GLY A 325 -5.43 2.91 6.90
CA GLY A 325 -4.32 3.86 6.94
C GLY A 325 -4.60 5.00 5.98
N GLU A 326 -3.68 5.92 5.84
CA GLU A 326 -3.74 7.03 4.89
C GLU A 326 -2.37 7.25 4.26
N GLY A 327 -2.36 7.63 2.97
CA GLY A 327 -1.13 7.90 2.23
C GLY A 327 -0.76 6.82 1.22
N SER A 328 0.50 6.84 0.79
CA SER A 328 0.99 5.93 -0.25
C SER A 328 1.27 4.53 0.28
N ILE A 329 0.70 3.53 -0.37
CA ILE A 329 1.04 2.13 -0.15
C ILE A 329 2.24 1.79 -1.05
N THR A 330 3.28 1.23 -0.45
CA THR A 330 4.48 0.72 -1.11
C THR A 330 4.57 -0.79 -0.94
N VAL A 331 5.48 -1.44 -1.67
CA VAL A 331 5.73 -2.88 -1.51
C VAL A 331 6.15 -3.24 -0.07
N ASN A 332 6.81 -2.29 0.63
CA ASN A 332 7.35 -2.52 1.97
C ASN A 332 6.34 -2.32 3.11
N ASN A 333 5.30 -1.48 2.90
CA ASN A 333 4.27 -1.21 3.91
C ASN A 333 2.91 -1.86 3.57
N LEU A 334 2.90 -2.77 2.58
CA LEU A 334 1.69 -3.45 2.15
C LEU A 334 1.22 -4.46 3.20
N GLU A 335 0.12 -4.18 3.83
CA GLU A 335 -0.63 -5.12 4.65
C GLU A 335 -1.89 -5.57 3.91
N PRO A 336 -2.00 -6.86 3.55
CA PRO A 336 -3.20 -7.36 2.87
C PRO A 336 -4.44 -7.28 3.78
N ASN A 337 -5.30 -6.32 3.54
CA ASN A 337 -6.54 -6.13 4.29
C ASN A 337 -7.74 -5.98 3.34
N PRO A 338 -8.39 -7.08 2.93
CA PRO A 338 -9.55 -6.98 2.05
C PRO A 338 -10.72 -6.29 2.75
N LYS A 339 -11.22 -5.22 2.14
CA LYS A 339 -12.37 -4.45 2.66
C LYS A 339 -13.67 -5.25 2.59
N ASN A 340 -13.75 -6.20 1.66
CA ASN A 340 -14.86 -7.14 1.47
C ASN A 340 -14.32 -8.58 1.40
N PRO A 341 -14.04 -9.23 2.56
CA PRO A 341 -13.41 -10.54 2.59
C PRO A 341 -14.22 -11.67 1.94
N ILE A 342 -15.57 -11.60 1.95
CA ILE A 342 -16.43 -12.59 1.28
C ILE A 342 -16.29 -12.46 -0.25
N ILE A 343 -16.42 -11.23 -0.78
CA ILE A 343 -16.24 -10.94 -2.21
C ILE A 343 -14.82 -11.29 -2.65
N ALA A 344 -13.82 -10.94 -1.86
CA ALA A 344 -12.42 -11.27 -2.15
C ALA A 344 -12.18 -12.78 -2.17
N SER A 345 -12.78 -13.54 -1.24
CA SER A 345 -12.73 -15.00 -1.23
C SER A 345 -13.40 -15.60 -2.46
N PHE A 346 -14.57 -15.09 -2.83
CA PHE A 346 -15.28 -15.53 -4.03
C PHE A 346 -14.45 -15.29 -5.30
N PHE A 347 -13.88 -14.09 -5.46
CA PHE A 347 -13.04 -13.75 -6.60
C PHE A 347 -11.78 -14.62 -6.70
N ARG A 348 -11.14 -14.95 -5.56
CA ARG A 348 -10.03 -15.90 -5.55
C ARG A 348 -10.44 -17.29 -6.03
N ASN A 349 -11.57 -17.80 -5.55
CA ASN A 349 -12.05 -19.13 -5.96
C ASN A 349 -12.29 -19.23 -7.46
N ILE A 350 -12.80 -18.17 -8.11
CA ILE A 350 -13.04 -18.14 -9.55
C ILE A 350 -11.85 -17.62 -10.39
N GLY A 351 -10.72 -17.30 -9.74
CA GLY A 351 -9.52 -16.83 -10.41
C GLY A 351 -9.60 -15.38 -10.92
N TYR A 352 -10.50 -14.54 -10.40
CA TYR A 352 -10.53 -13.10 -10.68
C TYR A 352 -9.49 -12.32 -9.88
N ALA A 353 -9.10 -12.81 -8.74
CA ALA A 353 -8.06 -12.26 -7.91
C ALA A 353 -7.03 -13.33 -7.54
N ASP A 354 -5.79 -12.95 -7.41
CA ASP A 354 -4.70 -13.80 -6.94
C ASP A 354 -4.69 -13.92 -5.40
N GLN A 355 -3.68 -14.61 -4.84
CA GLN A 355 -3.51 -14.71 -3.39
C GLN A 355 -3.26 -13.34 -2.77
N LEU A 356 -3.64 -13.15 -1.50
CA LEU A 356 -3.50 -11.89 -0.76
C LEU A 356 -2.07 -11.33 -0.84
N GLY A 357 -1.94 -10.09 -1.32
CA GLY A 357 -0.68 -9.36 -1.43
C GLY A 357 0.13 -9.59 -2.70
N SER A 358 -0.18 -10.61 -3.53
CA SER A 358 0.51 -10.82 -4.81
C SER A 358 0.10 -9.78 -5.86
N GLY A 359 -1.16 -9.34 -5.86
CA GLY A 359 -1.70 -8.41 -6.85
C GLY A 359 -0.98 -7.07 -6.90
N VAL A 360 -0.71 -6.45 -5.75
CA VAL A 360 0.04 -5.20 -5.67
C VAL A 360 1.48 -5.39 -6.17
N ARG A 361 2.14 -6.48 -5.76
CA ARG A 361 3.49 -6.81 -6.25
C ARG A 361 3.51 -7.01 -7.77
N ASN A 362 2.50 -7.69 -8.31
CA ASN A 362 2.33 -7.86 -9.76
C ASN A 362 2.16 -6.51 -10.47
N LEU A 363 1.37 -5.58 -9.91
CA LEU A 363 1.21 -4.24 -10.47
C LEU A 363 2.55 -3.48 -10.50
N PHE A 364 3.34 -3.50 -9.42
CA PHE A 364 4.67 -2.89 -9.41
C PHE A 364 5.59 -3.51 -10.45
N LYS A 365 5.67 -4.84 -10.50
CA LYS A 365 6.52 -5.57 -11.44
C LYS A 365 6.13 -5.27 -12.89
N TYR A 366 4.87 -5.52 -13.25
CA TYR A 366 4.44 -5.49 -14.64
C TYR A 366 4.19 -4.07 -15.18
N SER A 367 3.91 -3.08 -14.33
CA SER A 367 3.85 -1.66 -14.76
C SER A 367 5.21 -1.16 -15.24
N ARG A 368 6.30 -1.55 -14.57
CA ARG A 368 7.67 -1.23 -15.04
C ARG A 368 7.93 -1.77 -16.44
N TYR A 369 7.49 -2.99 -16.74
CA TYR A 369 7.64 -3.57 -18.09
C TYR A 369 6.70 -2.95 -19.11
N TYR A 370 5.54 -2.43 -18.68
CA TYR A 370 4.54 -1.84 -19.54
C TYR A 370 4.81 -0.39 -19.90
N SER A 371 5.25 0.42 -18.96
CA SER A 371 5.42 1.88 -19.13
C SER A 371 6.79 2.43 -18.72
N GLY A 372 7.67 1.60 -18.14
CA GLY A 372 8.96 2.06 -17.59
C GLY A 372 8.84 2.73 -16.22
N GLN A 373 7.65 2.79 -15.63
CA GLN A 373 7.37 3.51 -14.38
C GLN A 373 6.60 2.63 -13.39
N GLU A 374 6.68 2.99 -12.11
CA GLU A 374 5.96 2.31 -11.04
C GLU A 374 4.54 2.85 -10.88
N PRO A 375 3.58 2.01 -10.43
CA PRO A 375 2.26 2.44 -10.08
C PRO A 375 2.26 3.17 -8.73
N GLU A 376 1.26 4.02 -8.53
CA GLU A 376 0.97 4.66 -7.25
C GLU A 376 -0.29 4.08 -6.64
N PHE A 377 -0.24 3.79 -5.34
CA PHE A 377 -1.39 3.36 -4.56
C PHE A 377 -1.62 4.39 -3.45
N ILE A 378 -2.81 4.92 -3.38
CA ILE A 378 -3.19 5.91 -2.37
C ILE A 378 -4.34 5.34 -1.55
N GLU A 379 -4.09 5.12 -0.25
CA GLU A 379 -5.13 4.71 0.69
C GLU A 379 -5.70 5.95 1.38
N GLY A 380 -7.02 5.97 1.54
CA GLY A 380 -7.78 7.01 2.20
C GLY A 380 -9.27 6.65 2.13
N ASP A 381 -10.16 7.59 2.45
CA ASP A 381 -11.61 7.40 2.26
C ASP A 381 -11.94 7.19 0.78
N ILE A 382 -11.08 7.64 -0.12
CA ILE A 382 -11.05 7.28 -1.53
C ILE A 382 -9.77 6.50 -1.80
N PHE A 383 -9.91 5.21 -2.05
CA PHE A 383 -8.82 4.36 -2.49
C PHE A 383 -8.54 4.58 -3.97
N LYS A 384 -7.28 4.75 -4.34
CA LYS A 384 -6.88 5.02 -5.73
C LYS A 384 -5.65 4.21 -6.12
N ILE A 385 -5.67 3.66 -7.34
CA ILE A 385 -4.51 3.05 -7.99
C ILE A 385 -4.28 3.79 -9.29
N ILE A 386 -3.06 4.31 -9.48
CA ILE A 386 -2.64 5.00 -10.68
C ILE A 386 -1.53 4.17 -11.33
N VAL A 387 -1.72 3.83 -12.60
CA VAL A 387 -0.71 3.17 -13.43
C VAL A 387 -0.29 4.12 -14.54
N PRO A 388 0.98 4.53 -14.60
CA PRO A 388 1.49 5.36 -15.69
C PRO A 388 1.40 4.63 -17.04
N LEU A 389 1.12 5.37 -18.10
CA LEU A 389 1.09 4.90 -19.48
C LEU A 389 2.16 5.62 -20.30
N ASN A 390 2.84 4.89 -21.16
CA ASN A 390 3.79 5.45 -22.12
C ASN A 390 3.75 4.61 -23.40
N ASP A 391 3.04 5.08 -24.41
CA ASP A 391 2.85 4.33 -25.66
C ASP A 391 4.15 4.19 -26.47
N GLU A 392 5.13 5.07 -26.26
CA GLU A 392 6.44 5.04 -26.93
C GLU A 392 7.45 4.10 -26.23
N TYR A 393 7.18 3.72 -24.97
CA TYR A 393 8.08 2.86 -24.21
C TYR A 393 7.99 1.42 -24.70
N SER A 394 9.14 0.81 -24.98
CA SER A 394 9.31 -0.62 -25.26
C SER A 394 10.34 -1.19 -24.28
N TYR A 395 9.97 -2.29 -23.62
CA TYR A 395 10.88 -2.98 -22.73
C TYR A 395 12.04 -3.60 -23.50
N ASP A 396 13.26 -3.27 -23.16
CA ASP A 396 14.46 -3.83 -23.77
C ASP A 396 14.91 -5.08 -23.01
N PHE A 397 14.73 -6.24 -23.62
CA PHE A 397 15.12 -7.55 -23.08
C PHE A 397 16.64 -7.75 -22.99
N GLU A 398 17.43 -7.05 -23.81
CA GLU A 398 18.87 -7.24 -23.84
C GLU A 398 19.56 -6.47 -22.69
N THR A 399 19.17 -5.23 -22.48
CA THR A 399 19.75 -4.38 -21.42
C THR A 399 19.29 -4.79 -20.02
N ASN A 400 18.07 -5.28 -19.88
CA ASN A 400 17.49 -5.60 -18.56
C ASN A 400 17.66 -7.07 -18.13
N ARG A 401 18.16 -7.96 -18.99
CA ARG A 401 18.49 -9.33 -18.62
C ARG A 401 19.52 -9.43 -17.48
N ILE A 402 20.40 -8.43 -17.38
CA ILE A 402 21.43 -8.36 -16.34
C ILE A 402 20.86 -7.89 -15.00
N GLU A 403 19.80 -7.06 -15.00
CA GLU A 403 19.18 -6.56 -13.77
C GLU A 403 18.16 -7.53 -13.16
N THR A 404 17.42 -8.27 -13.97
CA THR A 404 16.45 -9.27 -13.48
C THR A 404 17.10 -10.49 -12.86
N ASP A 405 18.22 -10.97 -13.39
CA ASP A 405 18.99 -12.07 -12.77
C ASP A 405 19.52 -11.73 -11.37
N ASN A 406 19.67 -10.43 -11.07
CA ASN A 406 20.07 -9.98 -9.74
C ASN A 406 18.87 -9.72 -8.79
N ALA A 407 17.70 -9.34 -9.31
CA ALA A 407 16.50 -9.07 -8.51
C ALA A 407 15.76 -10.37 -8.11
N ASP A 408 15.66 -11.37 -9.00
CA ASP A 408 15.00 -12.65 -8.69
C ASP A 408 15.79 -13.49 -7.67
N LYS A 409 17.13 -13.39 -7.66
CA LYS A 409 17.96 -14.03 -6.61
C LYS A 409 17.76 -13.39 -5.23
N THR A 410 17.30 -12.16 -5.15
CA THR A 410 17.00 -11.46 -3.90
C THR A 410 15.59 -11.78 -3.38
N GLN A 411 14.64 -12.11 -4.26
CA GLN A 411 13.26 -12.46 -3.89
C GLN A 411 13.09 -13.91 -3.43
N GLU A 412 13.81 -14.87 -4.03
CA GLU A 412 13.80 -16.27 -3.54
C GLU A 412 14.42 -16.44 -2.15
N SER A 413 15.26 -15.50 -1.71
CA SER A 413 15.82 -15.50 -0.36
C SER A 413 14.90 -14.91 0.71
N ALA A 414 13.93 -14.05 0.35
CA ALA A 414 13.02 -13.43 1.30
C ALA A 414 11.89 -14.37 1.78
N ASP A 415 11.43 -15.29 0.93
CA ASP A 415 10.40 -16.28 1.30
C ASP A 415 10.91 -17.44 2.17
N LYS A 416 12.25 -17.60 2.29
CA LYS A 416 12.88 -18.64 3.13
C LYS A 416 13.37 -18.14 4.50
N THR A 417 13.17 -16.87 4.85
CA THR A 417 13.78 -16.22 6.03
C THR A 417 12.94 -16.30 7.32
N GLN A 418 11.85 -17.06 7.35
CA GLN A 418 11.12 -17.31 8.61
C GLN A 418 11.56 -18.56 9.38
N GLU A 419 12.52 -19.34 8.89
CA GLU A 419 12.96 -20.58 9.58
C GLU A 419 14.42 -20.65 10.02
N SER A 420 15.24 -19.60 9.88
CA SER A 420 16.62 -19.69 10.38
C SER A 420 17.31 -18.34 10.61
N ALA A 421 17.13 -17.79 11.78
CA ALA A 421 17.93 -16.64 12.26
C ALA A 421 19.42 -17.00 12.51
N ASP A 422 19.80 -18.27 12.49
CA ASP A 422 21.17 -18.76 12.77
C ASP A 422 22.02 -19.08 11.52
N LYS A 423 21.43 -18.96 10.29
CA LYS A 423 22.19 -19.21 9.04
C LYS A 423 22.55 -17.97 8.23
N SER A 424 22.15 -16.78 8.69
CA SER A 424 22.25 -15.53 7.92
C SER A 424 23.63 -14.87 7.90
N GLN A 425 24.54 -15.23 8.79
CA GLN A 425 25.92 -14.72 8.76
C GLN A 425 26.82 -15.47 7.77
N GLU A 426 26.61 -16.77 7.63
CA GLU A 426 27.44 -17.59 6.74
C GLU A 426 27.14 -17.42 5.24
N SER A 427 25.92 -16.98 4.88
CA SER A 427 25.51 -16.73 3.48
C SER A 427 25.88 -15.33 2.97
N ALA A 428 25.95 -14.32 3.83
CA ALA A 428 26.41 -12.98 3.47
C ALA A 428 27.91 -12.98 3.13
N ASP A 429 28.71 -13.75 3.86
CA ASP A 429 30.14 -13.88 3.60
C ASP A 429 30.42 -14.62 2.30
N LYS A 430 29.63 -15.65 1.93
CA LYS A 430 29.76 -16.38 0.65
C LYS A 430 29.37 -15.55 -0.58
N MET A 431 28.37 -14.64 -0.47
CA MET A 431 28.00 -13.74 -1.57
C MET A 431 29.06 -12.66 -1.80
N GLN A 432 29.63 -12.11 -0.74
CA GLN A 432 30.70 -11.12 -0.82
C GLN A 432 31.98 -11.73 -1.41
N GLU A 433 32.27 -12.96 -1.10
CA GLU A 433 33.41 -13.71 -1.65
C GLU A 433 33.24 -14.01 -3.16
N SER A 434 32.02 -14.28 -3.63
CA SER A 434 31.74 -14.52 -5.05
C SER A 434 31.87 -13.23 -5.89
N ALA A 435 31.36 -12.08 -5.39
CA ALA A 435 31.50 -10.78 -6.04
C ALA A 435 32.97 -10.33 -6.09
N ASP A 436 33.72 -10.56 -5.02
CA ASP A 436 35.14 -10.25 -4.97
C ASP A 436 35.93 -11.09 -5.99
N LYS A 437 35.61 -12.40 -6.16
CA LYS A 437 36.25 -13.28 -7.16
C LYS A 437 36.03 -12.79 -8.60
N SER A 438 34.80 -12.32 -8.93
CA SER A 438 34.50 -11.79 -10.25
C SER A 438 35.24 -10.47 -10.53
N GLN A 439 35.26 -9.53 -9.57
CA GLN A 439 36.03 -8.29 -9.69
C GLN A 439 37.54 -8.51 -9.80
N HIS A 440 38.08 -9.45 -9.06
CA HIS A 440 39.49 -9.85 -9.14
C HIS A 440 39.86 -10.39 -10.53
N LYS A 441 38.97 -11.20 -11.14
CA LYS A 441 39.19 -11.76 -12.47
C LYS A 441 39.29 -10.66 -13.55
N LEU A 442 38.35 -9.70 -13.53
CA LEU A 442 38.35 -8.57 -14.47
C LEU A 442 39.64 -7.72 -14.35
N VAL A 443 40.08 -7.44 -13.14
CA VAL A 443 41.32 -6.70 -12.89
C VAL A 443 42.53 -7.44 -13.42
N LEU A 444 42.62 -8.78 -13.21
CA LEU A 444 43.71 -9.62 -13.71
C LEU A 444 43.77 -9.59 -15.24
N GLU A 445 42.65 -9.86 -15.92
CA GLU A 445 42.57 -9.83 -17.38
C GLU A 445 43.00 -8.47 -17.96
N TYR A 446 42.59 -7.37 -17.31
CA TYR A 446 43.03 -6.05 -17.71
C TYR A 446 44.53 -5.82 -17.53
N VAL A 447 45.09 -6.24 -16.39
CA VAL A 447 46.52 -6.05 -16.10
C VAL A 447 47.37 -6.96 -16.96
N GLU A 448 46.92 -8.19 -17.27
CA GLU A 448 47.58 -9.08 -18.24
C GLU A 448 47.70 -8.44 -19.63
N LYS A 449 46.61 -7.79 -20.08
CA LYS A 449 46.57 -7.14 -21.42
C LYS A 449 47.34 -5.84 -21.47
N ASN A 450 47.27 -5.01 -20.42
CA ASN A 450 47.79 -3.61 -20.44
C ASN A 450 49.04 -3.42 -19.60
N GLY A 451 49.52 -4.45 -18.90
CA GLY A 451 50.74 -4.46 -18.08
C GLY A 451 50.57 -3.84 -16.69
N LYS A 452 49.67 -2.86 -16.53
CA LYS A 452 49.42 -2.14 -15.27
C LYS A 452 48.04 -1.56 -15.22
N ILE A 453 47.57 -1.27 -14.00
CA ILE A 453 46.27 -0.59 -13.74
C ILE A 453 46.45 0.47 -12.65
N THR A 454 45.77 1.62 -12.80
CA THR A 454 45.66 2.65 -11.75
C THR A 454 44.33 2.52 -11.00
N SER A 455 44.19 3.12 -9.80
CA SER A 455 42.92 3.12 -9.07
C SER A 455 41.77 3.73 -9.86
N ARG A 456 42.01 4.71 -10.72
CA ARG A 456 41.01 5.35 -11.56
C ARG A 456 40.57 4.42 -12.70
N GLN A 457 41.49 3.73 -13.33
CA GLN A 457 41.16 2.72 -14.36
C GLN A 457 40.41 1.53 -13.78
N ALA A 458 40.71 1.14 -12.53
CA ALA A 458 39.96 0.09 -11.83
C ALA A 458 38.53 0.57 -11.47
N GLU A 459 38.34 1.83 -11.11
CA GLU A 459 37.05 2.45 -10.88
C GLU A 459 36.16 2.39 -12.16
N GLU A 460 36.73 2.77 -13.30
CA GLU A 460 36.07 2.72 -14.61
C GLU A 460 35.82 1.27 -15.08
N LEU A 461 36.78 0.36 -14.90
CA LEU A 461 36.68 -1.02 -15.32
C LEU A 461 35.63 -1.81 -14.52
N LEU A 462 35.55 -1.57 -13.22
CA LEU A 462 34.68 -2.31 -12.29
C LEU A 462 33.33 -1.62 -12.09
N HIS A 463 33.12 -0.44 -12.67
CA HIS A 463 31.94 0.40 -12.49
C HIS A 463 31.58 0.65 -11.01
N VAL A 464 32.58 0.85 -10.14
CA VAL A 464 32.41 1.07 -8.71
C VAL A 464 32.98 2.41 -8.27
N LYS A 465 32.56 2.92 -7.10
CA LYS A 465 33.14 4.14 -6.53
C LYS A 465 34.60 3.96 -6.13
N GLN A 466 35.38 5.02 -6.18
CA GLN A 466 36.84 5.05 -5.94
C GLN A 466 37.27 4.32 -4.66
N ARG A 467 36.50 4.40 -3.58
CA ARG A 467 36.77 3.69 -2.32
C ARG A 467 36.78 2.17 -2.54
N ARG A 468 35.78 1.64 -3.24
CA ARG A 468 35.65 0.20 -3.52
C ARG A 468 36.73 -0.30 -4.48
N ALA A 469 37.05 0.46 -5.53
CA ALA A 469 38.14 0.12 -6.45
C ALA A 469 39.49 -0.02 -5.72
N ARG A 470 39.81 0.89 -4.80
CA ARG A 470 41.01 0.82 -3.96
C ARG A 470 41.01 -0.39 -3.03
N GLU A 471 39.85 -0.73 -2.45
CA GLU A 471 39.70 -1.90 -1.57
C GLU A 471 40.00 -3.22 -2.34
N VAL A 472 39.43 -3.35 -3.55
CA VAL A 472 39.69 -4.50 -4.41
C VAL A 472 41.16 -4.63 -4.76
N LEU A 473 41.80 -3.55 -5.21
CA LEU A 473 43.21 -3.54 -5.55
C LEU A 473 44.10 -3.86 -4.33
N SER A 474 43.75 -3.32 -3.14
CA SER A 474 44.49 -3.61 -1.90
C SER A 474 44.38 -5.08 -1.53
N LYS A 475 43.18 -5.67 -1.56
CA LYS A 475 42.98 -7.11 -1.31
C LYS A 475 43.77 -7.99 -2.28
N MET A 476 43.94 -7.57 -3.55
CA MET A 476 44.70 -8.29 -4.54
C MET A 476 46.22 -8.19 -4.28
N VAL A 477 46.69 -7.06 -3.74
CA VAL A 477 48.08 -6.91 -3.28
C VAL A 477 48.33 -7.76 -2.04
N ASP A 478 47.42 -7.71 -1.06
CA ASP A 478 47.55 -8.53 0.18
C ASP A 478 47.54 -10.03 -0.12
N LYS A 479 46.78 -10.45 -1.13
CA LYS A 479 46.80 -11.83 -1.65
C LYS A 479 48.03 -12.18 -2.49
N GLY A 480 48.93 -11.23 -2.72
CA GLY A 480 50.14 -11.39 -3.51
C GLY A 480 49.91 -11.56 -5.01
N THR A 481 48.73 -11.24 -5.53
CA THR A 481 48.40 -11.35 -6.97
C THR A 481 48.89 -10.15 -7.75
N LEU A 482 48.85 -8.94 -7.13
CA LEU A 482 49.38 -7.72 -7.68
C LEU A 482 50.49 -7.15 -6.82
N ILE A 483 51.35 -6.34 -7.44
CA ILE A 483 52.38 -5.56 -6.77
C ILE A 483 52.04 -4.09 -6.97
N LYS A 484 52.09 -3.30 -5.88
CA LYS A 484 51.92 -1.87 -5.89
C LYS A 484 53.26 -1.17 -6.11
N GLN A 485 53.35 -0.29 -7.12
CA GLN A 485 54.52 0.51 -7.44
C GLN A 485 54.16 2.01 -7.50
N GLY A 486 55.04 2.86 -6.96
CA GLY A 486 54.88 4.31 -6.92
C GLY A 486 54.15 4.79 -5.67
N ALA A 487 54.07 6.12 -5.51
CA ALA A 487 53.41 6.80 -4.38
C ALA A 487 52.41 7.88 -4.82
N TYR A 488 51.39 8.13 -4.01
CA TYR A 488 50.36 9.13 -4.22
C TYR A 488 49.65 9.02 -5.59
N ARG A 489 49.67 10.07 -6.42
CA ARG A 489 48.98 10.12 -7.73
C ARG A 489 49.63 9.25 -8.81
N SER A 490 50.87 8.80 -8.62
CA SER A 490 51.60 7.90 -9.54
C SER A 490 51.53 6.42 -9.19
N THR A 491 50.67 6.02 -8.27
CA THR A 491 50.51 4.64 -7.88
C THR A 491 49.89 3.79 -8.98
N VAL A 492 50.59 2.71 -9.35
CA VAL A 492 50.14 1.68 -10.30
C VAL A 492 50.22 0.30 -9.69
N TYR A 493 49.39 -0.60 -10.18
CA TYR A 493 49.33 -2.00 -9.76
C TYR A 493 49.69 -2.88 -10.97
N MET A 494 50.58 -3.87 -10.79
CA MET A 494 51.08 -4.77 -11.81
C MET A 494 51.03 -6.22 -11.32
N LEU A 495 51.05 -7.19 -12.25
CA LEU A 495 51.12 -8.60 -11.89
C LEU A 495 52.39 -8.94 -11.10
N ASN A 496 52.22 -9.74 -10.06
CA ASN A 496 53.34 -10.30 -9.33
C ASN A 496 53.92 -11.49 -10.11
N LYS A 497 55.04 -11.28 -10.81
CA LYS A 497 55.71 -12.32 -11.63
C LYS A 497 56.48 -13.38 -10.85
N GLU A 498 56.58 -13.27 -9.51
CA GLU A 498 57.33 -14.22 -8.69
C GLU A 498 56.54 -15.48 -8.28
N ARG A 499 55.27 -15.62 -8.67
CA ARG A 499 54.43 -16.79 -8.37
C ARG A 499 54.31 -17.81 -9.50
N GLY A 500 55.19 -17.76 -10.48
CA GLY A 500 55.21 -18.66 -11.63
C GLY A 500 56.49 -19.46 -11.72
N LYS A 501 56.92 -20.05 -10.61
CA LYS A 501 57.87 -21.16 -10.59
C LYS A 501 57.44 -22.21 -9.63
#